data_aba8eed97c5df7ce76dad7f0837cbb5d
#
_entry.id   aba8eed97c5df7ce76dad7f0837cbb5d
#
_cell.length_a   1.000
_cell.length_b   1.000
_cell.length_c   1.000
_cell.angle_alpha   90.00
_cell.angle_beta   90.00
_cell.angle_gamma   90.00
#
_symmetry.space_group_name_H-M   'P 1'
#
loop_
_entity.id
_entity.type
_entity.pdbx_description
1 polymer ?
#
loop_
_entity_poly.entity_id
_entity_poly.type
_entity_poly.pdbx_seq_one_letter_code
_entity_poly.pdbx_strand_id
1 'polypeptide(L)'
;MKAVIIVEPEQPENIGFIARLSENFNFKVRVVRPKFNLKESRTTANNAQEKLRNTEIFETVEEAVKDLEFVVGTKPGKGVNSKNFEFRENTSIMLGRESSGLTKEELNYCDALVYIDADYNSLNLSHAASILMYEAYDSKEPGVDNSRLNFIEEEYGPRLKQLISRANPTKEEIDRLLGELK
;
A
#
# COMPACT_ATOMS: atom_id res chain seq x y z
N MET A 1 -0.45 -11.12 -5.44
CA MET A 1 -0.76 -11.13 -3.98
C MET A 1 0.00 -9.99 -3.34
N LYS A 2 -0.63 -9.18 -2.47
CA LYS A 2 0.04 -8.08 -1.78
C LYS A 2 0.14 -8.30 -0.27
N ALA A 3 1.27 -7.90 0.31
CA ALA A 3 1.56 -8.05 1.72
C ALA A 3 2.10 -6.74 2.33
N VAL A 4 1.85 -6.55 3.62
CA VAL A 4 2.58 -5.61 4.45
C VAL A 4 3.60 -6.39 5.26
N ILE A 5 4.88 -6.07 5.07
CA ILE A 5 6.01 -6.73 5.71
C ILE A 5 6.56 -5.80 6.79
N ILE A 6 6.63 -6.29 8.02
CA ILE A 6 7.14 -5.52 9.16
C ILE A 6 8.41 -6.21 9.66
N VAL A 7 9.52 -5.48 9.57
CA VAL A 7 10.84 -6.02 9.96
C VAL A 7 11.17 -5.61 11.39
N GLU A 8 11.34 -6.60 12.25
CA GLU A 8 11.69 -6.47 13.67
C GLU A 8 10.85 -5.43 14.42
N PRO A 9 9.51 -5.53 14.39
CA PRO A 9 8.66 -4.60 15.14
C PRO A 9 9.01 -4.64 16.62
N GLU A 10 8.96 -3.47 17.26
CA GLU A 10 9.35 -3.28 18.66
C GLU A 10 8.13 -3.14 19.58
N GLN A 11 6.96 -2.74 19.02
CA GLN A 11 5.73 -2.50 19.77
C GLN A 11 4.60 -3.41 19.27
N PRO A 12 4.07 -4.28 20.16
CA PRO A 12 3.00 -5.22 19.77
C PRO A 12 1.72 -4.52 19.34
N GLU A 13 1.43 -3.33 19.87
CA GLU A 13 0.25 -2.53 19.53
C GLU A 13 0.21 -2.18 18.04
N ASN A 14 1.35 -1.85 17.45
CA ASN A 14 1.44 -1.51 16.03
C ASN A 14 1.02 -2.70 15.14
N ILE A 15 1.42 -3.92 15.49
CA ILE A 15 1.02 -5.11 14.73
C ILE A 15 -0.48 -5.36 14.81
N GLY A 16 -1.10 -5.12 15.97
CA GLY A 16 -2.55 -5.22 16.12
C GLY A 16 -3.30 -4.21 15.25
N PHE A 17 -2.87 -2.96 15.22
CA PHE A 17 -3.43 -1.94 14.32
C PHE A 17 -3.22 -2.29 12.85
N ILE A 18 -2.02 -2.77 12.48
CA ILE A 18 -1.72 -3.18 11.10
C ILE A 18 -2.58 -4.38 10.68
N ALA A 19 -2.85 -5.34 11.57
CA ALA A 19 -3.75 -6.44 11.28
C ALA A 19 -5.17 -5.96 10.92
N ARG A 20 -5.69 -4.93 11.65
CA ARG A 20 -6.98 -4.30 11.31
C ARG A 20 -6.96 -3.61 9.94
N LEU A 21 -5.91 -2.83 9.66
CA LEU A 21 -5.74 -2.17 8.36
C LEU A 21 -5.64 -3.19 7.23
N SER A 22 -4.94 -4.29 7.47
CA SER A 22 -4.77 -5.37 6.50
C SER A 22 -6.09 -6.07 6.15
N GLU A 23 -7.04 -6.13 7.09
CA GLU A 23 -8.40 -6.59 6.81
C GLU A 23 -9.14 -5.60 5.90
N ASN A 24 -9.05 -4.29 6.19
CA ASN A 24 -9.72 -3.25 5.44
C ASN A 24 -9.19 -3.13 3.98
N PHE A 25 -7.88 -3.27 3.80
CA PHE A 25 -7.21 -3.01 2.52
C PHE A 25 -6.74 -4.28 1.79
N ASN A 26 -7.15 -5.45 2.28
CA ASN A 26 -6.86 -6.76 1.69
C ASN A 26 -5.36 -7.04 1.49
N PHE A 27 -4.57 -6.80 2.55
CA PHE A 27 -3.16 -7.21 2.60
C PHE A 27 -2.99 -8.48 3.42
N LYS A 28 -1.96 -9.29 3.12
CA LYS A 28 -1.43 -10.25 4.09
C LYS A 28 -0.46 -9.54 5.05
N VAL A 29 -0.41 -10.01 6.29
CA VAL A 29 0.56 -9.50 7.28
C VAL A 29 1.73 -10.47 7.37
N ARG A 30 2.93 -9.97 7.14
CA ARG A 30 4.19 -10.70 7.29
C ARG A 30 5.07 -9.98 8.30
N VAL A 31 5.60 -10.73 9.25
CA VAL A 31 6.47 -10.19 10.30
C VAL A 31 7.80 -10.92 10.27
N VAL A 32 8.88 -10.17 10.17
CA VAL A 32 10.23 -10.72 10.20
C VAL A 32 10.82 -10.47 11.59
N ARG A 33 11.22 -11.54 12.29
CA ARG A 33 11.88 -11.51 13.62
C ARG A 33 11.21 -10.58 14.64
N PRO A 34 9.92 -10.80 15.01
CA PRO A 34 9.28 -9.97 16.04
C PRO A 34 10.02 -10.10 17.37
N LYS A 35 10.22 -8.98 18.09
CA LYS A 35 10.89 -8.95 19.40
C LYS A 35 9.96 -9.25 20.58
N PHE A 36 8.71 -9.61 20.30
CA PHE A 36 7.66 -9.92 21.28
C PHE A 36 6.77 -11.07 20.78
N ASN A 37 5.91 -11.57 21.65
CA ASN A 37 4.93 -12.57 21.25
C ASN A 37 3.74 -11.89 20.59
N LEU A 38 3.36 -12.29 19.36
CA LEU A 38 2.24 -11.71 18.62
C LEU A 38 0.90 -11.77 19.38
N LYS A 39 0.77 -12.64 20.37
CA LYS A 39 -0.43 -12.65 21.26
C LYS A 39 -0.62 -11.34 22.02
N GLU A 40 0.44 -10.57 22.25
CA GLU A 40 0.39 -9.27 22.91
C GLU A 40 -0.31 -8.21 22.05
N SER A 41 -0.34 -8.39 20.73
CA SER A 41 -1.03 -7.50 19.79
C SER A 41 -2.56 -7.66 19.75
N ARG A 42 -3.13 -8.61 20.50
CA ARG A 42 -4.56 -8.95 20.44
C ARG A 42 -5.48 -7.80 20.82
N THR A 43 -5.10 -7.02 21.81
CA THR A 43 -5.93 -5.92 22.31
C THR A 43 -6.19 -4.88 21.24
N THR A 44 -5.17 -4.53 20.45
CA THR A 44 -5.26 -3.52 19.39
C THR A 44 -5.79 -4.09 18.08
N ALA A 45 -5.68 -5.41 17.86
CA ALA A 45 -6.26 -6.08 16.70
C ALA A 45 -7.81 -6.10 16.74
N ASN A 46 -8.42 -6.02 17.93
CA ASN A 46 -9.87 -6.00 18.11
C ASN A 46 -10.58 -7.10 17.30
N ASN A 47 -11.46 -6.77 16.34
CA ASN A 47 -12.19 -7.73 15.52
C ASN A 47 -11.33 -8.43 14.44
N ALA A 48 -10.11 -7.95 14.19
CA ALA A 48 -9.18 -8.55 13.22
C ALA A 48 -8.31 -9.67 13.84
N GLN A 49 -8.84 -10.43 14.82
CA GLN A 49 -8.13 -11.52 15.47
C GLN A 49 -7.74 -12.65 14.52
N GLU A 50 -8.55 -12.90 13.51
CA GLU A 50 -8.26 -13.90 12.49
C GLU A 50 -7.07 -13.48 11.64
N LYS A 51 -7.02 -12.22 11.21
CA LYS A 51 -5.89 -11.66 10.46
C LYS A 51 -4.60 -11.73 11.26
N LEU A 52 -4.68 -11.42 12.56
CA LEU A 52 -3.54 -11.53 13.46
C LEU A 52 -3.08 -12.97 13.63
N ARG A 53 -4.01 -13.94 13.73
CA ARG A 53 -3.65 -15.38 13.80
C ARG A 53 -3.03 -15.90 12.51
N ASN A 54 -3.43 -15.36 11.38
CA ASN A 54 -2.94 -15.71 10.04
C ASN A 54 -1.70 -14.90 9.64
N THR A 55 -1.11 -14.13 10.56
CA THR A 55 0.15 -13.43 10.34
C THR A 55 1.27 -14.44 10.12
N GLU A 56 1.96 -14.33 8.99
CA GLU A 56 3.11 -15.16 8.64
C GLU A 56 4.37 -14.61 9.31
N ILE A 57 5.14 -15.49 9.99
CA ILE A 57 6.39 -15.12 10.67
C ILE A 57 7.56 -15.70 9.89
N PHE A 58 8.59 -14.89 9.68
CA PHE A 58 9.79 -15.24 8.92
C PHE A 58 11.05 -14.92 9.72
N GLU A 59 12.10 -15.70 9.48
CA GLU A 59 13.42 -15.47 10.09
C GLU A 59 14.25 -14.47 9.27
N THR A 60 14.00 -14.35 7.96
CA THR A 60 14.74 -13.45 7.09
C THR A 60 13.82 -12.61 6.21
N VAL A 61 14.31 -11.43 5.79
CA VAL A 61 13.60 -10.59 4.80
C VAL A 61 13.49 -11.31 3.46
N GLU A 62 14.54 -12.02 3.05
CA GLU A 62 14.57 -12.78 1.81
C GLU A 62 13.42 -13.79 1.73
N GLU A 63 13.20 -14.56 2.79
CA GLU A 63 12.06 -15.49 2.87
C GLU A 63 10.72 -14.79 2.81
N ALA A 64 10.63 -13.63 3.47
CA ALA A 64 9.38 -12.86 3.55
C ALA A 64 8.97 -12.20 2.23
N VAL A 65 9.89 -12.03 1.27
CA VAL A 65 9.61 -11.36 -0.01
C VAL A 65 9.67 -12.25 -1.25
N LYS A 66 10.19 -13.47 -1.14
CA LYS A 66 10.56 -14.34 -2.29
C LYS A 66 9.41 -14.65 -3.26
N ASP A 67 8.17 -14.61 -2.82
CA ASP A 67 6.96 -14.91 -3.60
C ASP A 67 6.13 -13.66 -3.93
N LEU A 68 6.69 -12.47 -3.65
CA LEU A 68 6.06 -11.19 -3.93
C LEU A 68 6.57 -10.63 -5.26
N GLU A 69 5.66 -10.01 -6.02
CA GLU A 69 5.96 -9.51 -7.36
C GLU A 69 6.67 -8.16 -7.35
N PHE A 70 6.31 -7.30 -6.40
CA PHE A 70 6.87 -5.96 -6.29
C PHE A 70 6.82 -5.47 -4.84
N VAL A 71 7.97 -5.10 -4.30
CA VAL A 71 8.13 -4.67 -2.91
C VAL A 71 8.61 -3.23 -2.83
N VAL A 72 7.84 -2.41 -2.15
CA VAL A 72 8.17 -0.99 -1.89
C VAL A 72 8.62 -0.85 -0.45
N GLY A 73 9.88 -0.43 -0.27
CA GLY A 73 10.44 -0.11 1.04
C GLY A 73 10.18 1.34 1.45
N THR A 74 10.15 1.59 2.74
CA THR A 74 9.92 2.92 3.28
C THR A 74 11.19 3.51 3.90
N LYS A 75 11.51 4.75 3.53
CA LYS A 75 12.61 5.48 4.18
C LYS A 75 12.34 6.99 4.17
N PRO A 76 12.28 7.65 5.34
CA PRO A 76 12.06 9.09 5.41
C PRO A 76 13.03 9.88 4.51
N GLY A 77 12.48 10.74 3.66
CA GLY A 77 13.22 11.63 2.77
C GLY A 77 14.02 10.93 1.66
N LYS A 78 13.78 9.64 1.38
CA LYS A 78 14.45 8.91 0.29
C LYS A 78 13.45 8.18 -0.60
N GLY A 79 13.74 8.18 -1.90
CA GLY A 79 12.87 7.58 -2.91
C GLY A 79 11.87 8.58 -3.48
N VAL A 80 10.71 8.10 -3.86
CA VAL A 80 9.62 8.89 -4.43
C VAL A 80 8.62 9.26 -3.33
N ASN A 81 8.07 10.48 -3.36
CA ASN A 81 6.95 10.84 -2.50
C ASN A 81 5.78 9.88 -2.78
N SER A 82 5.21 9.28 -1.73
CA SER A 82 4.15 8.27 -1.88
C SER A 82 2.95 8.77 -2.68
N LYS A 83 2.60 10.07 -2.57
CA LYS A 83 1.54 10.71 -3.36
C LYS A 83 1.81 10.75 -4.86
N ASN A 84 3.07 10.67 -5.27
CA ASN A 84 3.51 10.71 -6.66
C ASN A 84 3.96 9.33 -7.17
N PHE A 85 3.88 8.31 -6.30
CA PHE A 85 4.27 6.95 -6.64
C PHE A 85 3.06 6.18 -7.17
N GLU A 86 3.20 5.57 -8.34
CA GLU A 86 2.17 4.73 -8.94
C GLU A 86 2.26 3.31 -8.36
N PHE A 87 1.37 3.03 -7.39
CA PHE A 87 1.27 1.70 -6.80
C PHE A 87 0.61 0.73 -7.78
N ARG A 88 1.26 -0.40 -8.03
CA ARG A 88 0.72 -1.48 -8.88
C ARG A 88 -0.23 -2.36 -8.09
N GLU A 89 -1.10 -3.11 -8.76
CA GLU A 89 -2.10 -3.99 -8.15
C GLU A 89 -1.50 -4.94 -7.08
N ASN A 90 -0.33 -5.51 -7.35
CA ASN A 90 0.35 -6.46 -6.47
C ASN A 90 1.51 -5.83 -5.67
N THR A 91 1.49 -4.52 -5.46
CA THR A 91 2.52 -3.85 -4.64
C THR A 91 2.41 -4.28 -3.18
N SER A 92 3.51 -4.80 -2.65
CA SER A 92 3.69 -5.08 -1.23
C SER A 92 4.51 -3.96 -0.57
N ILE A 93 4.29 -3.71 0.72
CA ILE A 93 4.89 -2.60 1.44
C ILE A 93 5.78 -3.16 2.54
N MET A 94 7.04 -2.74 2.61
CA MET A 94 7.96 -3.13 3.67
C MET A 94 8.30 -1.94 4.56
N LEU A 95 8.06 -2.13 5.86
CA LEU A 95 8.35 -1.17 6.93
C LEU A 95 9.37 -1.77 7.91
N GLY A 96 10.23 -0.93 8.45
CA GLY A 96 11.24 -1.34 9.42
C GLY A 96 10.83 -1.09 10.87
N ARG A 97 11.82 -1.15 11.74
CA ARG A 97 11.73 -0.90 13.19
C ARG A 97 11.23 0.51 13.46
N GLU A 98 10.52 0.68 14.55
CA GLU A 98 10.05 2.01 14.99
C GLU A 98 11.23 2.96 15.27
N SER A 99 12.29 2.45 15.87
CA SER A 99 13.46 3.25 16.31
C SER A 99 14.43 3.61 15.19
N SER A 100 14.63 2.73 14.19
CA SER A 100 15.71 2.86 13.19
C SER A 100 15.30 2.64 11.74
N GLY A 101 14.07 2.19 11.50
CA GLY A 101 13.57 1.87 10.16
C GLY A 101 14.24 0.64 9.55
N LEU A 102 14.31 0.60 8.22
CA LEU A 102 14.99 -0.44 7.44
C LEU A 102 16.47 -0.16 7.32
N THR A 103 17.31 -1.21 7.45
CA THR A 103 18.75 -1.13 7.17
C THR A 103 19.04 -1.03 5.68
N LYS A 104 20.27 -0.74 5.30
CA LYS A 104 20.68 -0.70 3.89
C LYS A 104 20.54 -2.08 3.22
N GLU A 105 20.88 -3.13 3.94
CA GLU A 105 20.80 -4.51 3.47
C GLU A 105 19.34 -4.93 3.24
N GLU A 106 18.43 -4.54 4.13
CA GLU A 106 16.99 -4.80 3.99
C GLU A 106 16.37 -4.04 2.82
N LEU A 107 16.83 -2.80 2.58
CA LEU A 107 16.38 -2.00 1.43
C LEU A 107 16.80 -2.59 0.08
N ASN A 108 17.83 -3.45 0.03
CA ASN A 108 18.23 -4.13 -1.21
C ASN A 108 17.20 -5.17 -1.69
N TYR A 109 16.27 -5.58 -0.82
CA TYR A 109 15.15 -6.46 -1.17
C TYR A 109 13.92 -5.70 -1.69
N CYS A 110 14.01 -4.38 -1.82
CA CYS A 110 12.93 -3.54 -2.33
C CYS A 110 13.19 -3.17 -3.78
N ASP A 111 12.14 -3.24 -4.61
CA ASP A 111 12.17 -2.81 -6.01
C ASP A 111 12.12 -1.28 -6.14
N ALA A 112 11.48 -0.62 -5.18
CA ALA A 112 11.40 0.83 -5.11
C ALA A 112 11.39 1.33 -3.65
N LEU A 113 11.70 2.62 -3.48
CA LEU A 113 11.63 3.30 -2.19
C LEU A 113 10.65 4.45 -2.26
N VAL A 114 9.83 4.57 -1.21
CA VAL A 114 8.92 5.70 -1.03
C VAL A 114 9.11 6.35 0.33
N TYR A 115 8.72 7.61 0.43
CA TYR A 115 8.58 8.31 1.71
C TYR A 115 7.23 9.01 1.77
N ILE A 116 6.71 9.15 2.98
CA ILE A 116 5.53 9.97 3.27
C ILE A 116 6.04 11.38 3.58
N ASP A 117 5.56 12.35 2.82
CA ASP A 117 5.90 13.76 3.00
C ASP A 117 5.12 14.31 4.19
N ALA A 118 5.85 14.72 5.22
CA ALA A 118 5.30 15.29 6.45
C ALA A 118 6.30 16.29 7.06
N ASP A 119 5.80 17.32 7.70
CA ASP A 119 6.63 18.34 8.38
C ASP A 119 7.53 17.73 9.46
N TYR A 120 7.02 16.70 10.13
CA TYR A 120 7.77 15.91 11.10
C TYR A 120 7.97 14.49 10.60
N ASN A 121 9.23 14.12 10.36
CA ASN A 121 9.60 12.86 9.67
C ASN A 121 9.47 11.58 10.51
N SER A 122 8.97 11.66 11.75
CA SER A 122 8.78 10.50 12.62
C SER A 122 7.30 10.15 12.74
N LEU A 123 6.81 9.35 11.80
CA LEU A 123 5.47 8.77 11.90
C LEU A 123 5.51 7.46 12.69
N ASN A 124 4.49 7.23 13.52
CA ASN A 124 4.28 5.92 14.10
C ASN A 124 4.14 4.85 13.02
N LEU A 125 4.66 3.65 13.26
CA LEU A 125 4.70 2.55 12.29
C LEU A 125 3.31 2.22 11.74
N SER A 126 2.29 2.11 12.58
CA SER A 126 0.93 1.78 12.13
C SER A 126 0.28 2.94 11.35
N HIS A 127 0.61 4.20 11.65
CA HIS A 127 0.14 5.35 10.89
C HIS A 127 0.79 5.39 9.50
N ALA A 128 2.10 5.15 9.40
CA ALA A 128 2.78 5.04 8.11
C ALA A 128 2.20 3.88 7.27
N ALA A 129 1.97 2.73 7.91
CA ALA A 129 1.32 1.60 7.26
C ALA A 129 -0.09 1.97 6.74
N SER A 130 -0.89 2.70 7.53
CA SER A 130 -2.23 3.13 7.14
C SER A 130 -2.22 3.97 5.87
N ILE A 131 -1.36 4.98 5.80
CA ILE A 131 -1.24 5.87 4.64
C ILE A 131 -0.84 5.06 3.41
N LEU A 132 0.23 4.28 3.49
CA LEU A 132 0.75 3.55 2.34
C LEU A 132 -0.17 2.41 1.88
N MET A 133 -0.83 1.74 2.81
CA MET A 133 -1.82 0.70 2.47
C MET A 133 -3.06 1.29 1.80
N TYR A 134 -3.48 2.49 2.21
CA TYR A 134 -4.57 3.21 1.56
C TYR A 134 -4.18 3.67 0.16
N GLU A 135 -2.99 4.25 -0.03
CA GLU A 135 -2.49 4.65 -1.35
C GLU A 135 -2.28 3.46 -2.30
N ALA A 136 -1.86 2.31 -1.76
CA ALA A 136 -1.71 1.07 -2.52
C ALA A 136 -3.01 0.25 -2.65
N TYR A 137 -4.08 0.69 -2.00
CA TYR A 137 -5.39 0.06 -2.12
C TYR A 137 -6.03 0.48 -3.42
N ASP A 138 -6.15 -0.48 -4.32
CA ASP A 138 -6.94 -0.32 -5.52
C ASP A 138 -8.42 -0.36 -5.12
N SER A 139 -8.99 0.84 -4.91
CA SER A 139 -10.43 0.95 -4.74
C SER A 139 -11.07 0.43 -6.03
N LYS A 140 -11.90 -0.59 -5.92
CA LYS A 140 -12.64 -1.20 -7.03
C LYS A 140 -13.69 -0.26 -7.65
N GLU A 141 -13.61 1.03 -7.41
CA GLU A 141 -14.28 2.00 -8.24
C GLU A 141 -13.48 2.08 -9.55
N PRO A 142 -14.00 1.54 -10.64
CA PRO A 142 -13.32 1.64 -11.91
C PRO A 142 -13.31 3.12 -12.29
N GLY A 143 -12.18 3.75 -12.09
CA GLY A 143 -11.84 4.90 -12.88
C GLY A 143 -12.00 4.51 -14.36
N VAL A 144 -12.20 5.48 -15.20
CA VAL A 144 -12.38 5.22 -16.63
C VAL A 144 -11.22 4.40 -17.12
N ASP A 145 -11.48 3.22 -17.65
CA ASP A 145 -10.42 2.37 -18.17
C ASP A 145 -9.69 3.11 -19.33
N ASN A 146 -8.41 2.80 -19.47
CA ASN A 146 -7.58 3.44 -20.49
C ASN A 146 -8.12 3.26 -21.92
N SER A 147 -8.91 2.21 -22.19
CA SER A 147 -9.50 1.97 -23.50
C SER A 147 -10.56 3.03 -23.83
N ARG A 148 -11.38 3.43 -22.86
CA ARG A 148 -12.36 4.51 -23.00
C ARG A 148 -11.69 5.87 -23.11
N LEU A 149 -10.66 6.13 -22.32
CA LEU A 149 -9.89 7.38 -22.42
C LEU A 149 -9.17 7.52 -23.77
N ASN A 150 -8.65 6.42 -24.31
CA ASN A 150 -8.04 6.44 -25.65
C ASN A 150 -9.08 6.65 -26.75
N PHE A 151 -10.25 6.01 -26.66
CA PHE A 151 -11.37 6.26 -27.58
C PHE A 151 -11.79 7.73 -27.55
N ILE A 152 -11.90 8.34 -26.37
CA ILE A 152 -12.24 9.75 -26.21
C ILE A 152 -11.16 10.65 -26.83
N GLU A 153 -9.88 10.31 -26.68
CA GLU A 153 -8.79 11.06 -27.30
C GLU A 153 -8.82 10.99 -28.82
N GLU A 154 -9.08 9.82 -29.39
CA GLU A 154 -9.15 9.57 -30.83
C GLU A 154 -10.36 10.30 -31.47
N GLU A 155 -11.52 10.21 -30.85
CA GLU A 155 -12.77 10.77 -31.42
C GLU A 155 -12.97 12.25 -31.13
N TYR A 156 -12.57 12.73 -29.92
CA TYR A 156 -12.90 14.06 -29.41
C TYR A 156 -11.67 14.92 -29.05
N GLY A 157 -10.48 14.34 -29.16
CA GLY A 157 -9.22 15.02 -28.97
C GLY A 157 -8.70 15.05 -27.52
N PRO A 158 -7.41 15.43 -27.35
CA PRO A 158 -6.69 15.31 -26.08
C PRO A 158 -7.22 16.22 -24.98
N ARG A 159 -7.85 17.35 -25.34
CA ARG A 159 -8.44 18.27 -24.35
C ARG A 159 -9.61 17.64 -23.59
N LEU A 160 -10.49 16.92 -24.29
CA LEU A 160 -11.63 16.27 -23.65
C LEU A 160 -11.14 15.11 -22.78
N LYS A 161 -10.19 14.32 -23.24
CA LYS A 161 -9.52 13.27 -22.43
C LYS A 161 -8.97 13.85 -21.12
N GLN A 162 -8.24 14.98 -21.16
CA GLN A 162 -7.70 15.62 -19.96
C GLN A 162 -8.79 16.10 -19.00
N LEU A 163 -9.87 16.68 -19.51
CA LEU A 163 -10.98 17.13 -18.66
C LEU A 163 -11.67 15.95 -17.98
N ILE A 164 -11.92 14.89 -18.71
CA ILE A 164 -12.54 13.67 -18.21
C ILE A 164 -11.62 12.98 -17.17
N SER A 165 -10.33 12.86 -17.46
CA SER A 165 -9.36 12.30 -16.49
C SER A 165 -9.30 13.10 -15.19
N ARG A 166 -9.44 14.43 -15.23
CA ARG A 166 -9.49 15.29 -14.04
C ARG A 166 -10.79 15.16 -13.27
N ALA A 167 -11.90 14.97 -13.97
CA ALA A 167 -13.22 14.80 -13.37
C ALA A 167 -13.35 13.44 -12.66
N ASN A 168 -12.47 12.48 -12.99
CA ASN A 168 -12.45 11.10 -12.47
C ASN A 168 -13.86 10.48 -12.40
N PRO A 169 -14.63 10.49 -13.51
CA PRO A 169 -15.99 10.00 -13.51
C PRO A 169 -16.02 8.47 -13.40
N THR A 170 -17.14 7.96 -12.94
CA THR A 170 -17.43 6.52 -12.96
C THR A 170 -17.58 6.01 -14.40
N LYS A 171 -17.46 4.69 -14.57
CA LYS A 171 -17.72 4.04 -15.86
C LYS A 171 -19.12 4.37 -16.40
N GLU A 172 -20.12 4.37 -15.52
CA GLU A 172 -21.52 4.63 -15.89
C GLU A 172 -21.72 6.08 -16.37
N GLU A 173 -21.06 7.05 -15.72
CA GLU A 173 -21.09 8.46 -16.13
C GLU A 173 -20.46 8.67 -17.50
N ILE A 174 -19.34 7.99 -17.79
CA ILE A 174 -18.72 8.04 -19.12
C ILE A 174 -19.60 7.36 -20.19
N ASP A 175 -20.13 6.19 -19.90
CA ASP A 175 -20.97 5.47 -20.86
C ASP A 175 -22.24 6.31 -21.20
N ARG A 176 -22.78 7.03 -20.20
CA ARG A 176 -23.86 8.02 -20.42
C ARG A 176 -23.42 9.18 -21.29
N LEU A 177 -22.28 9.82 -20.94
CA LEU A 177 -21.72 10.93 -21.71
C LEU A 177 -21.47 10.55 -23.18
N LEU A 178 -20.86 9.39 -23.42
CA LEU A 178 -20.60 8.90 -24.77
C LEU A 178 -21.89 8.53 -25.53
N GLY A 179 -22.96 8.18 -24.81
CA GLY A 179 -24.28 7.97 -25.38
C GLY A 179 -24.96 9.28 -25.84
N GLU A 180 -24.70 10.39 -25.12
CA GLU A 180 -25.26 11.73 -25.44
C GLU A 180 -24.47 12.45 -26.55
N LEU A 181 -23.20 12.07 -26.77
CA LEU A 181 -22.34 12.66 -27.80
C LEU A 181 -22.49 12.01 -29.20
N LYS A 182 -23.27 10.93 -29.31
CA LYS A 182 -23.63 10.26 -30.57
C LYS A 182 -24.91 10.81 -31.13
#